data_4a77c46948c366c6227eb1c02aeea9df
#
_entry.id   4a77c46948c366c6227eb1c02aeea9df
#
_cell.length_a   1.000
_cell.length_b   1.000
_cell.length_c   1.000
_cell.angle_alpha   90.00
_cell.angle_beta   90.00
_cell.angle_gamma   90.00
#
_symmetry.space_group_name_H-M   'P 1'
#
loop_
_entity.id
_entity.type
_entity.pdbx_description
1 polymer ?
#
loop_
_entity_poly.entity_id
_entity_poly.type
_entity_poly.pdbx_seq_one_letter_code
_entity_poly.pdbx_strand_id
1 'polypeptide(L)'
;FPPKEEMISDFNWYMHRHRENFTKEAFERRMEYGDEVLRNYYDKYINSWNKVVAVERNIRGVVYNGVPLKGKLDKLEFNGKEVNVVDYKSGNIDNAIPKMKAPHEKDPNGGDYWRQAVFYKILVDNYEQKEWKVISTEFDFIEPDKKGEYRKEKITISPEDMETVKQQITEVWNRIQARDFYTGCGKPDCHWCNFVKNNNLAVTLHDLEEEIAD
;
A
#
# COMPACT_ATOMS: atom_id res chain seq x y z
N PHE A 1 -20.68 2.03 -14.66
CA PHE A 1 -20.42 2.33 -13.24
C PHE A 1 -21.75 2.42 -12.50
N PRO A 2 -21.81 1.98 -11.22
CA PRO A 2 -23.01 2.10 -10.42
C PRO A 2 -23.41 3.57 -10.24
N PRO A 3 -24.71 3.86 -10.06
CA PRO A 3 -25.16 5.18 -9.70
C PRO A 3 -24.54 5.67 -8.38
N LYS A 4 -24.38 6.99 -8.22
CA LYS A 4 -23.81 7.59 -7.01
C LYS A 4 -24.51 7.13 -5.73
N GLU A 5 -25.83 7.06 -5.74
CA GLU A 5 -26.61 6.66 -4.56
C GLU A 5 -26.39 5.19 -4.17
N GLU A 6 -26.10 4.32 -5.14
CA GLU A 6 -25.74 2.94 -4.86
C GLU A 6 -24.39 2.86 -4.14
N MET A 7 -23.37 3.59 -4.62
CA MET A 7 -22.06 3.69 -3.95
C MET A 7 -22.18 4.22 -2.51
N ILE A 8 -23.02 5.21 -2.29
CA ILE A 8 -23.28 5.78 -0.94
C ILE A 8 -24.04 4.77 -0.06
N SER A 9 -25.00 4.05 -0.63
CA SER A 9 -25.70 2.98 0.08
C SER A 9 -24.73 1.88 0.54
N ASP A 10 -23.81 1.47 -0.32
CA ASP A 10 -22.77 0.47 0.01
C ASP A 10 -21.84 0.98 1.11
N PHE A 11 -21.38 2.22 1.02
CA PHE A 11 -20.58 2.85 2.07
C PHE A 11 -21.30 2.81 3.42
N ASN A 12 -22.56 3.24 3.45
CA ASN A 12 -23.38 3.24 4.66
C ASN A 12 -23.53 1.83 5.23
N TRP A 13 -23.79 0.85 4.38
CA TRP A 13 -23.93 -0.55 4.79
C TRP A 13 -22.64 -1.08 5.42
N TYR A 14 -21.48 -0.85 4.78
CA TYR A 14 -20.20 -1.29 5.31
C TYR A 14 -19.83 -0.58 6.63
N MET A 15 -20.10 0.71 6.74
CA MET A 15 -19.85 1.45 7.97
C MET A 15 -20.70 0.93 9.12
N HIS A 16 -21.99 0.66 8.90
CA HIS A 16 -22.87 0.07 9.93
C HIS A 16 -22.43 -1.32 10.34
N ARG A 17 -21.96 -2.15 9.40
CA ARG A 17 -21.43 -3.48 9.68
C ARG A 17 -20.21 -3.45 10.60
N HIS A 18 -19.44 -2.38 10.57
CA HIS A 18 -18.25 -2.19 11.39
C HIS A 18 -18.46 -1.16 12.52
N ARG A 19 -19.71 -0.88 12.86
CA ARG A 19 -20.11 0.13 13.85
C ARG A 19 -19.42 -0.04 15.21
N GLU A 20 -19.21 -1.26 15.62
CA GLU A 20 -18.59 -1.65 16.88
C GLU A 20 -17.12 -1.20 17.04
N ASN A 21 -16.44 -0.91 15.93
CA ASN A 21 -15.06 -0.44 15.93
C ASN A 21 -14.92 1.06 16.27
N PHE A 22 -16.02 1.75 16.52
CA PHE A 22 -16.05 3.21 16.73
C PHE A 22 -16.82 3.60 17.98
N THR A 23 -16.39 4.70 18.63
CA THR A 23 -17.30 5.41 19.54
C THR A 23 -18.47 6.01 18.74
N LYS A 24 -19.55 6.37 19.44
CA LYS A 24 -20.73 6.97 18.79
C LYS A 24 -20.36 8.22 18.00
N GLU A 25 -19.65 9.14 18.62
CA GLU A 25 -19.26 10.43 18.04
C GLU A 25 -18.28 10.24 16.85
N ALA A 26 -17.35 9.29 16.95
CA ALA A 26 -16.43 8.97 15.88
C ALA A 26 -17.16 8.37 14.68
N PHE A 27 -18.17 7.53 14.91
CA PHE A 27 -18.96 6.93 13.86
C PHE A 27 -19.80 7.99 13.11
N GLU A 28 -20.56 8.80 13.83
CA GLU A 28 -21.40 9.85 13.25
C GLU A 28 -20.57 10.82 12.39
N ARG A 29 -19.44 11.30 12.91
CA ARG A 29 -18.53 12.17 12.17
C ARG A 29 -17.97 11.51 10.90
N ARG A 30 -17.60 10.23 10.96
CA ARG A 30 -17.06 9.50 9.79
C ARG A 30 -18.13 9.20 8.75
N MET A 31 -19.37 8.97 9.17
CA MET A 31 -20.50 8.78 8.27
C MET A 31 -20.78 10.06 7.46
N GLU A 32 -20.88 11.18 8.15
CA GLU A 32 -21.13 12.49 7.52
C GLU A 32 -19.98 12.86 6.57
N TYR A 33 -18.75 12.80 7.05
CA TYR A 33 -17.56 13.12 6.24
C TYR A 33 -17.40 12.19 5.04
N GLY A 34 -17.59 10.89 5.22
CA GLY A 34 -17.46 9.92 4.15
C GLY A 34 -18.53 10.08 3.07
N ASP A 35 -19.78 10.37 3.44
CA ASP A 35 -20.86 10.66 2.50
C ASP A 35 -20.50 11.87 1.62
N GLU A 36 -20.08 12.98 2.24
CA GLU A 36 -19.68 14.20 1.53
C GLU A 36 -18.52 13.96 0.57
N VAL A 37 -17.43 13.35 1.07
CA VAL A 37 -16.21 13.10 0.30
C VAL A 37 -16.49 12.19 -0.90
N LEU A 38 -17.23 11.10 -0.70
CA LEU A 38 -17.52 10.14 -1.77
C LEU A 38 -18.43 10.74 -2.83
N ARG A 39 -19.43 11.52 -2.46
CA ARG A 39 -20.29 12.23 -3.43
C ARG A 39 -19.49 13.17 -4.31
N ASN A 40 -18.65 14.00 -3.71
CA ASN A 40 -17.84 14.98 -4.41
C ASN A 40 -16.78 14.30 -5.31
N TYR A 41 -16.15 13.23 -4.82
CA TYR A 41 -15.21 12.42 -5.60
C TYR A 41 -15.90 11.79 -6.82
N TYR A 42 -17.08 11.20 -6.63
CA TYR A 42 -17.87 10.63 -7.71
C TYR A 42 -18.19 11.67 -8.79
N ASP A 43 -18.74 12.81 -8.39
CA ASP A 43 -19.13 13.89 -9.33
C ASP A 43 -17.92 14.40 -10.12
N LYS A 44 -16.76 14.51 -9.49
CA LYS A 44 -15.54 14.95 -10.14
C LYS A 44 -15.04 13.97 -11.20
N TYR A 45 -15.12 12.67 -10.96
CA TYR A 45 -14.40 11.68 -11.77
C TYR A 45 -15.26 10.74 -12.59
N ILE A 46 -16.57 10.64 -12.38
CA ILE A 46 -17.43 9.65 -13.04
C ILE A 46 -17.30 9.66 -14.58
N ASN A 47 -17.17 10.82 -15.19
CA ASN A 47 -17.06 10.98 -16.64
C ASN A 47 -15.64 10.69 -17.18
N SER A 48 -14.64 10.62 -16.32
CA SER A 48 -13.24 10.41 -16.69
C SER A 48 -12.70 9.02 -16.30
N TRP A 49 -13.49 8.22 -15.58
CA TRP A 49 -13.06 6.86 -15.20
C TRP A 49 -12.85 5.97 -16.40
N ASN A 50 -11.73 5.26 -16.40
CA ASN A 50 -11.45 4.24 -17.42
C ASN A 50 -12.46 3.09 -17.27
N LYS A 51 -12.97 2.62 -18.43
CA LYS A 51 -13.93 1.50 -18.50
C LYS A 51 -13.26 0.15 -18.72
N VAL A 52 -12.02 0.14 -19.19
CA VAL A 52 -11.24 -1.09 -19.43
C VAL A 52 -10.34 -1.32 -18.22
N VAL A 53 -10.92 -1.96 -17.21
CA VAL A 53 -10.27 -2.14 -15.90
C VAL A 53 -10.44 -3.54 -15.36
N ALA A 54 -9.54 -3.94 -14.45
CA ALA A 54 -9.75 -5.01 -13.47
C ALA A 54 -9.63 -4.42 -12.09
N VAL A 55 -10.60 -4.73 -11.22
CA VAL A 55 -10.62 -4.26 -9.83
C VAL A 55 -10.34 -5.40 -8.86
N GLU A 56 -9.82 -5.07 -7.68
CA GLU A 56 -9.55 -6.04 -6.60
C GLU A 56 -8.73 -7.24 -7.08
N ARG A 57 -7.77 -6.99 -8.01
CA ARG A 57 -7.04 -8.05 -8.68
C ARG A 57 -6.02 -8.69 -7.76
N ASN A 58 -6.23 -9.96 -7.45
CA ASN A 58 -5.29 -10.76 -6.69
C ASN A 58 -4.27 -11.43 -7.63
N ILE A 59 -3.00 -11.07 -7.52
CA ILE A 59 -1.87 -11.66 -8.25
C ILE A 59 -1.14 -12.60 -7.32
N ARG A 60 -0.97 -13.85 -7.76
CA ARG A 60 -0.31 -14.93 -7.01
C ARG A 60 0.57 -15.74 -7.95
N GLY A 61 1.51 -16.48 -7.36
CA GLY A 61 2.40 -17.37 -8.12
C GLY A 61 3.51 -16.64 -8.88
N VAL A 62 3.76 -15.39 -8.56
CA VAL A 62 4.92 -14.65 -9.06
C VAL A 62 6.15 -15.09 -8.25
N VAL A 63 7.24 -15.41 -8.93
CA VAL A 63 8.52 -15.72 -8.31
C VAL A 63 9.58 -14.80 -8.88
N TYR A 64 10.29 -14.09 -8.01
CA TYR A 64 11.42 -13.24 -8.38
C TYR A 64 12.68 -13.71 -7.64
N ASN A 65 13.71 -14.15 -8.37
CA ASN A 65 14.95 -14.69 -7.80
C ASN A 65 14.73 -15.72 -6.68
N GLY A 66 13.75 -16.63 -6.85
CA GLY A 66 13.38 -17.62 -5.85
C GLY A 66 12.49 -17.11 -4.72
N VAL A 67 12.21 -15.80 -4.69
CA VAL A 67 11.31 -15.19 -3.70
C VAL A 67 9.87 -15.25 -4.19
N PRO A 68 8.94 -15.92 -3.48
CA PRO A 68 7.54 -15.94 -3.85
C PRO A 68 6.88 -14.60 -3.51
N LEU A 69 6.25 -13.99 -4.51
CA LEU A 69 5.56 -12.72 -4.37
C LEU A 69 4.06 -12.88 -4.60
N LYS A 70 3.29 -12.11 -3.88
CA LYS A 70 1.84 -11.98 -4.08
C LYS A 70 1.39 -10.56 -3.72
N GLY A 71 0.29 -10.13 -4.32
CA GLY A 71 -0.32 -8.85 -3.98
C GLY A 71 -1.76 -8.77 -4.45
N LYS A 72 -2.51 -7.91 -3.80
CA LYS A 72 -3.86 -7.50 -4.20
C LYS A 72 -3.78 -6.05 -4.64
N LEU A 73 -4.26 -5.77 -5.85
CA LEU A 73 -4.24 -4.45 -6.45
C LEU A 73 -5.67 -3.93 -6.54
N ASP A 74 -5.88 -2.69 -6.14
CA ASP A 74 -7.22 -2.10 -6.10
C ASP A 74 -7.79 -1.98 -7.52
N LYS A 75 -7.00 -1.43 -8.46
CA LYS A 75 -7.42 -1.30 -9.86
C LYS A 75 -6.24 -1.38 -10.82
N LEU A 76 -6.46 -2.07 -11.93
CA LEU A 76 -5.60 -2.05 -13.12
C LEU A 76 -6.38 -1.41 -14.27
N GLU A 77 -5.84 -0.39 -14.89
CA GLU A 77 -6.38 0.24 -16.08
C GLU A 77 -5.56 -0.18 -17.30
N PHE A 78 -6.23 -0.63 -18.35
CA PHE A 78 -5.58 -1.22 -19.51
C PHE A 78 -5.66 -0.32 -20.75
N ASN A 79 -4.53 -0.24 -21.44
CA ASN A 79 -4.44 0.21 -22.84
C ASN A 79 -3.68 -0.86 -23.62
N GLY A 80 -4.40 -1.86 -24.15
CA GLY A 80 -3.78 -3.06 -24.70
C GLY A 80 -3.03 -3.87 -23.65
N LYS A 81 -1.71 -4.01 -23.81
CA LYS A 81 -0.82 -4.69 -22.83
C LYS A 81 -0.25 -3.72 -21.79
N GLU A 82 -0.37 -2.42 -22.02
CA GLU A 82 0.09 -1.40 -21.08
C GLU A 82 -0.89 -1.26 -19.91
N VAL A 83 -0.35 -1.12 -18.71
CA VAL A 83 -1.13 -1.10 -17.48
C VAL A 83 -0.74 0.12 -16.65
N ASN A 84 -1.76 0.90 -16.25
CA ASN A 84 -1.66 1.84 -15.13
C ASN A 84 -2.20 1.13 -13.89
N VAL A 85 -1.38 0.98 -12.86
CA VAL A 85 -1.81 0.45 -11.56
C VAL A 85 -2.34 1.61 -10.73
N VAL A 86 -3.57 1.53 -10.29
CA VAL A 86 -4.19 2.56 -9.43
C VAL A 86 -4.44 1.99 -8.06
N ASP A 87 -3.99 2.70 -7.04
CA ASP A 87 -4.18 2.38 -5.63
C ASP A 87 -4.93 3.54 -4.96
N TYR A 88 -6.08 3.24 -4.36
CA TYR A 88 -6.90 4.23 -3.68
C TYR A 88 -6.37 4.55 -2.28
N LYS A 89 -6.25 5.83 -1.99
CA LYS A 89 -5.78 6.31 -0.69
C LYS A 89 -6.85 7.14 0.01
N SER A 90 -7.21 6.71 1.22
CA SER A 90 -7.90 7.56 2.18
C SER A 90 -6.87 8.40 2.94
N GLY A 91 -7.25 9.63 3.26
CA GLY A 91 -6.42 10.59 3.97
C GLY A 91 -5.81 11.67 3.08
N ASN A 92 -5.30 12.70 3.75
CA ASN A 92 -4.84 13.92 3.09
C ASN A 92 -3.51 13.69 2.36
N ILE A 93 -3.48 14.05 1.07
CA ILE A 93 -2.30 13.92 0.21
C ILE A 93 -1.08 14.69 0.74
N ASP A 94 -1.28 15.85 1.38
CA ASP A 94 -0.17 16.65 1.90
C ASP A 94 0.70 15.86 2.90
N ASN A 95 0.07 14.94 3.65
CA ASN A 95 0.75 14.03 4.57
C ASN A 95 1.37 12.82 3.85
N ALA A 96 0.96 12.56 2.62
CA ALA A 96 1.42 11.43 1.82
C ALA A 96 2.63 11.77 0.93
N ILE A 97 2.87 13.04 0.60
CA ILE A 97 3.98 13.47 -0.26
C ILE A 97 5.35 12.91 0.18
N PRO A 98 5.74 12.95 1.47
CA PRO A 98 7.00 12.36 1.91
C PRO A 98 7.08 10.85 1.64
N LYS A 99 5.95 10.13 1.73
CA LYS A 99 5.88 8.68 1.53
C LYS A 99 6.05 8.27 0.07
N MET A 100 5.89 9.20 -0.87
CA MET A 100 6.06 8.98 -2.32
C MET A 100 7.47 9.25 -2.83
N LYS A 101 8.40 9.61 -1.96
CA LYS A 101 9.78 9.92 -2.35
C LYS A 101 10.63 8.66 -2.47
N ALA A 102 11.46 8.60 -3.52
CA ALA A 102 12.52 7.61 -3.65
C ALA A 102 13.55 7.73 -2.52
N PRO A 103 14.42 6.73 -2.32
CA PRO A 103 15.50 6.79 -1.33
C PRO A 103 16.32 8.07 -1.41
N HIS A 104 16.67 8.61 -0.26
CA HIS A 104 17.51 9.79 -0.12
C HIS A 104 18.23 9.76 1.23
N GLU A 105 19.16 10.69 1.47
CA GLU A 105 20.04 10.71 2.65
C GLU A 105 19.30 10.52 3.99
N LYS A 106 18.14 11.17 4.17
CA LYS A 106 17.34 11.09 5.41
C LYS A 106 16.42 9.86 5.48
N ASP A 107 16.13 9.23 4.34
CA ASP A 107 15.33 8.01 4.25
C ASP A 107 15.93 7.08 3.17
N PRO A 108 16.95 6.31 3.53
CA PRO A 108 17.68 5.46 2.58
C PRO A 108 16.86 4.30 2.04
N ASN A 109 15.75 3.97 2.69
CA ASN A 109 14.84 2.92 2.22
C ASN A 109 13.73 3.43 1.29
N GLY A 110 13.60 4.76 1.15
CA GLY A 110 12.50 5.39 0.43
C GLY A 110 11.16 5.32 1.17
N GLY A 111 10.23 6.13 0.73
CA GLY A 111 8.90 6.21 1.32
C GLY A 111 8.04 4.97 1.02
N ASP A 112 7.08 4.71 1.90
CA ASP A 112 6.23 3.51 1.82
C ASP A 112 5.41 3.45 0.52
N TYR A 113 4.88 4.58 0.04
CA TYR A 113 4.09 4.63 -1.19
C TYR A 113 4.98 4.48 -2.43
N TRP A 114 6.15 5.11 -2.44
CA TRP A 114 7.11 4.89 -3.51
C TRP A 114 7.46 3.39 -3.62
N ARG A 115 7.82 2.76 -2.50
CA ARG A 115 8.15 1.32 -2.46
C ARG A 115 6.98 0.45 -2.89
N GLN A 116 5.75 0.78 -2.48
CA GLN A 116 4.53 0.11 -2.92
C GLN A 116 4.34 0.21 -4.44
N ALA A 117 4.54 1.41 -5.02
CA ALA A 117 4.42 1.62 -6.46
C ALA A 117 5.40 0.77 -7.25
N VAL A 118 6.68 0.74 -6.83
CA VAL A 118 7.72 -0.06 -7.46
C VAL A 118 7.43 -1.56 -7.31
N PHE A 119 6.99 -1.98 -6.12
CA PHE A 119 6.62 -3.38 -5.86
C PHE A 119 5.46 -3.83 -6.76
N TYR A 120 4.45 -3.01 -6.97
CA TYR A 120 3.36 -3.32 -7.88
C TYR A 120 3.84 -3.52 -9.32
N LYS A 121 4.78 -2.69 -9.78
CA LYS A 121 5.40 -2.87 -11.10
C LYS A 121 6.16 -4.18 -11.18
N ILE A 122 6.99 -4.52 -10.18
CA ILE A 122 7.70 -5.81 -10.11
C ILE A 122 6.72 -6.97 -10.17
N LEU A 123 5.65 -6.90 -9.38
CA LEU A 123 4.64 -7.96 -9.28
C LEU A 123 3.92 -8.20 -10.60
N VAL A 124 3.46 -7.13 -11.25
CA VAL A 124 2.66 -7.23 -12.49
C VAL A 124 3.54 -7.58 -13.69
N ASP A 125 4.72 -6.96 -13.83
CA ASP A 125 5.64 -7.22 -14.95
C ASP A 125 6.19 -8.67 -14.93
N ASN A 126 6.23 -9.33 -13.75
CA ASN A 126 6.66 -10.72 -13.60
C ASN A 126 5.47 -11.72 -13.51
N TYR A 127 4.25 -11.29 -13.80
CA TYR A 127 3.09 -12.15 -13.80
C TYR A 127 2.97 -12.92 -15.11
N GLU A 128 3.59 -14.07 -15.19
CA GLU A 128 3.75 -14.89 -16.41
C GLU A 128 2.42 -15.29 -17.10
N GLN A 129 1.31 -15.29 -16.36
CA GLN A 129 0.00 -15.63 -16.94
C GLN A 129 -0.55 -14.56 -17.88
N LYS A 130 0.05 -13.38 -17.91
CA LYS A 130 -0.36 -12.22 -18.72
C LYS A 130 0.86 -11.46 -19.23
N GLU A 131 0.80 -11.02 -20.46
CA GLU A 131 1.83 -10.14 -21.06
C GLU A 131 1.55 -8.67 -20.72
N TRP A 132 1.36 -8.38 -19.44
CA TRP A 132 1.11 -7.02 -18.97
C TRP A 132 2.42 -6.29 -18.71
N LYS A 133 2.44 -4.99 -19.01
CA LYS A 133 3.58 -4.12 -18.76
C LYS A 133 3.11 -2.86 -18.05
N VAL A 134 3.55 -2.67 -16.82
CA VAL A 134 3.23 -1.47 -16.04
C VAL A 134 4.00 -0.28 -16.58
N ILE A 135 3.26 0.72 -17.05
CA ILE A 135 3.80 2.00 -17.52
C ILE A 135 3.78 3.08 -16.43
N SER A 136 2.86 2.97 -15.48
CA SER A 136 2.75 3.88 -14.34
C SER A 136 2.03 3.24 -13.17
N THR A 137 2.31 3.76 -11.98
CA THR A 137 1.50 3.54 -10.78
C THR A 137 0.94 4.88 -10.33
N GLU A 138 -0.34 4.92 -10.00
CA GLU A 138 -1.06 6.12 -9.60
C GLU A 138 -1.69 5.94 -8.24
N PHE A 139 -1.44 6.87 -7.32
CA PHE A 139 -2.18 6.99 -6.07
C PHE A 139 -3.35 7.94 -6.26
N ASP A 140 -4.56 7.43 -6.14
CA ASP A 140 -5.81 8.15 -6.31
C ASP A 140 -6.37 8.49 -4.93
N PHE A 141 -6.25 9.77 -4.53
CA PHE A 141 -6.68 10.25 -3.23
C PHE A 141 -8.18 10.57 -3.27
N ILE A 142 -8.97 9.79 -2.52
CA ILE A 142 -10.42 9.97 -2.43
C ILE A 142 -10.82 11.14 -1.53
N GLU A 143 -9.91 11.66 -0.71
CA GLU A 143 -10.10 12.85 0.10
C GLU A 143 -9.45 14.07 -0.55
N PRO A 144 -10.04 15.26 -0.46
CA PRO A 144 -9.45 16.48 -1.00
C PRO A 144 -8.21 16.90 -0.19
N ASP A 145 -7.33 17.66 -0.82
CA ASP A 145 -6.23 18.34 -0.16
C ASP A 145 -6.73 19.55 0.69
N LYS A 146 -5.82 20.27 1.34
CA LYS A 146 -6.16 21.46 2.16
C LYS A 146 -6.80 22.60 1.39
N LYS A 147 -6.76 22.55 0.05
CA LYS A 147 -7.40 23.53 -0.84
C LYS A 147 -8.75 23.07 -1.37
N GLY A 148 -9.20 21.87 -0.97
CA GLY A 148 -10.42 21.26 -1.46
C GLY A 148 -10.26 20.53 -2.81
N GLU A 149 -9.02 20.33 -3.29
CA GLU A 149 -8.78 19.70 -4.58
C GLU A 149 -8.49 18.20 -4.44
N TYR A 150 -9.19 17.38 -5.24
CA TYR A 150 -8.93 15.96 -5.36
C TYR A 150 -7.74 15.74 -6.28
N ARG A 151 -6.81 14.92 -5.85
CA ARG A 151 -5.54 14.72 -6.55
C ARG A 151 -5.27 13.25 -6.85
N LYS A 152 -4.61 13.04 -7.99
CA LYS A 152 -4.05 11.76 -8.40
C LYS A 152 -2.57 11.95 -8.67
N GLU A 153 -1.74 11.14 -8.03
CA GLU A 153 -0.28 11.27 -8.13
C GLU A 153 0.30 10.04 -8.82
N LYS A 154 0.86 10.26 -10.02
CA LYS A 154 1.57 9.22 -10.77
C LYS A 154 3.02 9.15 -10.35
N ILE A 155 3.46 7.94 -10.04
CA ILE A 155 4.87 7.64 -9.77
C ILE A 155 5.48 7.08 -11.06
N THR A 156 6.47 7.80 -11.59
CA THR A 156 7.34 7.29 -12.66
C THR A 156 8.42 6.45 -12.01
N ILE A 157 8.57 5.21 -12.47
CA ILE A 157 9.47 4.23 -11.88
C ILE A 157 10.65 4.03 -12.83
N SER A 158 11.84 4.37 -12.36
CA SER A 158 13.08 4.19 -13.10
C SER A 158 13.62 2.76 -13.00
N PRO A 159 14.57 2.35 -13.88
CA PRO A 159 15.27 1.09 -13.71
C PRO A 159 16.01 0.98 -12.37
N GLU A 160 16.57 2.06 -11.87
CA GLU A 160 17.28 2.15 -10.59
C GLU A 160 16.33 1.94 -9.41
N ASP A 161 15.11 2.49 -9.47
CA ASP A 161 14.06 2.24 -8.48
C ASP A 161 13.72 0.75 -8.42
N MET A 162 13.59 0.11 -9.59
CA MET A 162 13.33 -1.32 -9.70
C MET A 162 14.43 -2.15 -9.02
N GLU A 163 15.70 -1.85 -9.30
CA GLU A 163 16.84 -2.57 -8.70
C GLU A 163 16.88 -2.35 -7.18
N THR A 164 16.62 -1.15 -6.71
CA THR A 164 16.58 -0.83 -5.27
C THR A 164 15.54 -1.69 -4.54
N VAL A 165 14.31 -1.74 -5.04
CA VAL A 165 13.25 -2.53 -4.38
C VAL A 165 13.47 -4.03 -4.55
N LYS A 166 14.03 -4.49 -5.65
CA LYS A 166 14.43 -5.89 -5.83
C LYS A 166 15.49 -6.33 -4.81
N GLN A 167 16.47 -5.48 -4.52
CA GLN A 167 17.45 -5.71 -3.46
C GLN A 167 16.78 -5.78 -2.09
N GLN A 168 15.89 -4.85 -1.77
CA GLN A 168 15.12 -4.86 -0.52
C GLN A 168 14.29 -6.15 -0.37
N ILE A 169 13.63 -6.62 -1.44
CA ILE A 169 12.87 -7.88 -1.44
C ILE A 169 13.81 -9.06 -1.10
N THR A 170 14.97 -9.12 -1.74
CA THR A 170 15.94 -10.21 -1.52
C THR A 170 16.49 -10.18 -0.09
N GLU A 171 16.85 -9.00 0.41
CA GLU A 171 17.34 -8.83 1.78
C GLU A 171 16.31 -9.27 2.81
N VAL A 172 15.07 -8.78 2.69
CA VAL A 172 13.96 -9.15 3.59
C VAL A 172 13.71 -10.66 3.54
N TRP A 173 13.74 -11.27 2.35
CA TRP A 173 13.58 -12.70 2.20
C TRP A 173 14.68 -13.49 2.91
N ASN A 174 15.93 -13.08 2.73
CA ASN A 174 17.08 -13.73 3.37
C ASN A 174 16.96 -13.66 4.90
N ARG A 175 16.56 -12.52 5.45
CA ARG A 175 16.31 -12.36 6.89
C ARG A 175 15.18 -13.26 7.39
N ILE A 176 14.08 -13.39 6.60
CA ILE A 176 12.99 -14.32 6.92
C ILE A 176 13.49 -15.76 6.93
N GLN A 177 14.29 -16.17 5.94
CA GLN A 177 14.85 -17.52 5.87
C GLN A 177 15.84 -17.80 7.01
N ALA A 178 16.62 -16.80 7.41
CA ALA A 178 17.51 -16.87 8.57
C ALA A 178 16.78 -16.77 9.91
N ARG A 179 15.45 -16.57 9.92
CA ARG A 179 14.63 -16.32 11.11
C ARG A 179 15.08 -15.09 11.92
N ASP A 180 15.69 -14.11 11.26
CA ASP A 180 16.09 -12.84 11.87
C ASP A 180 14.88 -11.93 12.06
N PHE A 181 14.14 -12.16 13.13
CA PHE A 181 12.95 -11.36 13.49
C PHE A 181 13.24 -10.36 14.63
N TYR A 182 14.43 -10.39 15.20
CA TYR A 182 14.76 -9.69 16.46
C TYR A 182 15.73 -8.52 16.29
N THR A 183 16.49 -8.47 15.20
CA THR A 183 17.45 -7.37 14.94
C THR A 183 16.80 -5.99 14.93
N GLY A 184 15.50 -5.92 14.58
CA GLY A 184 14.77 -4.66 14.51
C GLY A 184 15.20 -3.77 13.35
N CYS A 185 14.69 -2.52 13.33
CA CYS A 185 14.95 -1.58 12.24
C CYS A 185 16.07 -0.56 12.56
N GLY A 186 16.67 -0.63 13.76
CA GLY A 186 17.71 0.30 14.22
C GLY A 186 17.22 1.72 14.56
N LYS A 187 15.94 2.04 14.39
CA LYS A 187 15.39 3.36 14.71
C LYS A 187 15.03 3.43 16.20
N PRO A 188 15.58 4.41 16.98
CA PRO A 188 15.33 4.50 18.44
C PRO A 188 13.84 4.68 18.77
N ASP A 189 13.10 5.41 17.94
CA ASP A 189 11.69 5.73 18.18
C ASP A 189 10.73 4.78 17.45
N CYS A 190 11.19 3.62 16.98
CA CYS A 190 10.32 2.65 16.32
C CYS A 190 9.33 2.04 17.30
N HIS A 191 8.05 2.31 17.13
CA HIS A 191 6.97 1.78 17.96
C HIS A 191 7.01 0.24 18.09
N TRP A 192 7.22 -0.46 16.97
CA TRP A 192 7.25 -1.92 16.95
C TRP A 192 8.48 -2.50 17.65
N CYS A 193 9.67 -1.94 17.39
CA CYS A 193 10.89 -2.38 18.07
C CYS A 193 10.79 -2.15 19.57
N ASN A 194 10.26 -0.99 19.98
CA ASN A 194 10.05 -0.68 21.39
C ASN A 194 8.97 -1.56 22.03
N PHE A 195 7.90 -1.90 21.30
CA PHE A 195 6.90 -2.85 21.76
C PHE A 195 7.52 -4.22 22.05
N VAL A 196 8.29 -4.77 21.11
CA VAL A 196 8.98 -6.07 21.27
C VAL A 196 9.93 -6.04 22.47
N LYS A 197 10.76 -4.98 22.56
CA LYS A 197 11.75 -4.81 23.63
C LYS A 197 11.09 -4.65 25.00
N ASN A 198 10.09 -3.80 25.11
CA ASN A 198 9.43 -3.48 26.38
C ASN A 198 8.58 -4.63 26.92
N ASN A 199 8.19 -5.58 26.08
CA ASN A 199 7.42 -6.76 26.48
C ASN A 199 8.28 -8.03 26.54
N ASN A 200 9.60 -7.91 26.46
CA ASN A 200 10.55 -9.04 26.51
C ASN A 200 10.22 -10.14 25.48
N LEU A 201 9.74 -9.74 24.30
CA LEU A 201 9.36 -10.66 23.24
C LEU A 201 10.56 -11.00 22.31
N ALA A 202 11.66 -10.30 22.47
CA ALA A 202 12.91 -10.56 21.74
C ALA A 202 13.71 -11.61 22.52
N VAL A 203 13.45 -12.87 22.23
CA VAL A 203 14.38 -13.96 22.62
C VAL A 203 15.39 -14.07 21.48
N THR A 204 16.65 -13.72 21.74
CA THR A 204 17.72 -13.94 20.76
C THR A 204 18.10 -15.43 20.78
N LEU A 205 18.58 -15.95 19.63
CA LEU A 205 19.12 -17.33 19.62
C LEU A 205 20.25 -17.51 20.63
N HIS A 206 20.96 -16.44 20.96
CA HIS A 206 22.02 -16.42 21.96
C HIS A 206 21.48 -16.67 23.37
N ASP A 207 20.32 -16.08 23.71
CA ASP A 207 19.68 -16.27 25.04
C ASP A 207 19.18 -17.73 25.20
N LEU A 208 18.77 -18.38 24.09
CA LEU A 208 18.36 -19.80 24.09
C LEU A 208 19.54 -20.77 24.22
N GLU A 209 20.71 -20.40 23.71
CA GLU A 209 21.92 -21.24 23.83
C GLU A 209 22.51 -21.18 25.23
N GLU A 210 22.37 -20.07 25.96
CA GLU A 210 22.78 -19.95 27.36
C GLU A 210 21.86 -20.73 28.30
N GLU A 211 20.53 -20.76 28.06
CA GLU A 211 19.58 -21.55 28.87
C GLU A 211 19.69 -23.08 28.66
N ILE A 212 20.27 -23.52 27.56
CA ILE A 212 20.48 -24.97 27.27
C ILE A 212 21.83 -25.44 27.79
N ALA A 213 22.73 -24.54 28.14
CA ALA A 213 24.09 -24.85 28.59
C ALA A 213 24.24 -24.99 30.13
N ASP A 214 23.18 -24.66 30.92
CA ASP A 214 23.06 -24.88 32.35
C ASP A 214 22.19 -26.14 32.66
#